data_a3bacfb9960b8629dc2b2cc3021e8b8b
#
_entry.id   a3bacfb9960b8629dc2b2cc3021e8b8b
#
_cell.length_a   1.000
_cell.length_b   1.000
_cell.length_c   1.000
_cell.angle_alpha   90.00
_cell.angle_beta   90.00
_cell.angle_gamma   90.00
#
_symmetry.space_group_name_H-M   'P 1'
#
loop_
_entity.id
_entity.type
_entity.pdbx_description
1 polymer ?
#
loop_
_entity_poly.entity_id
_entity_poly.type
_entity_poly.pdbx_seq_one_letter_code
_entity_poly.pdbx_strand_id
1 'polypeptide(L)' 'MMIDKIKNLVLDNLEVERKFVFHGSRNMLDEFTGKIIGIYPAIFTILDSNGVLKSFSYSDLLIGNLEIL' A
#
# COMPACT_ATOMS: atom_id res chain seq x y z
N MET A 1 -12.45 3.77 14.70
CA MET A 1 -11.11 4.40 14.63
C MET A 1 -10.64 4.47 13.20
N MET A 2 -9.84 5.48 12.88
CA MET A 2 -9.36 5.67 11.50
C MET A 2 -8.53 4.50 10.99
N ILE A 3 -7.78 3.85 11.87
CA ILE A 3 -6.95 2.69 11.48
C ILE A 3 -7.80 1.53 10.97
N ASP A 4 -9.00 1.36 11.50
CA ASP A 4 -9.91 0.30 11.05
C ASP A 4 -10.39 0.56 9.63
N LYS A 5 -10.65 1.82 9.28
CA LYS A 5 -11.02 2.19 7.91
C LYS A 5 -9.88 1.92 6.93
N ILE A 6 -8.64 2.19 7.34
CA ILE A 6 -7.47 1.91 6.52
C ILE A 6 -7.29 0.41 6.33
N LYS A 7 -7.46 -0.38 7.37
CA LYS A 7 -7.39 -1.85 7.25
C LYS A 7 -8.48 -2.40 6.33
N ASN A 8 -9.69 -1.86 6.41
CA ASN A 8 -10.78 -2.26 5.53
C ASN A 8 -10.47 -1.89 4.07
N LEU A 9 -9.88 -0.73 3.83
CA LEU A 9 -9.46 -0.34 2.49
C LEU A 9 -8.43 -1.34 1.93
N VAL A 10 -7.47 -1.76 2.74
CA VAL A 10 -6.47 -2.75 2.33
C VAL A 10 -7.15 -4.09 2.05
N LEU A 11 -8.07 -4.53 2.91
CA LEU A 11 -8.81 -5.79 2.72
C LEU A 11 -9.63 -5.76 1.43
N ASP A 12 -10.29 -4.64 1.14
CA ASP A 12 -11.12 -4.49 -0.05
C ASP A 12 -10.30 -4.56 -1.33
N ASN A 13 -9.01 -4.28 -1.25
CA ASN A 13 -8.10 -4.32 -2.39
C ASN A 13 -7.18 -5.54 -2.40
N LEU A 14 -7.45 -6.52 -1.52
CA LEU A 14 -6.64 -7.73 -1.45
C LEU A 14 -6.70 -8.49 -2.77
N GLU A 15 -5.52 -8.81 -3.31
CA GLU A 15 -5.36 -9.53 -4.57
C GLU A 15 -5.97 -8.83 -5.80
N VAL A 16 -6.30 -7.56 -5.67
CA VAL A 16 -6.78 -6.73 -6.78
C VAL A 16 -5.60 -5.91 -7.30
N GLU A 17 -5.36 -5.98 -8.61
CA GLU A 17 -4.30 -5.18 -9.22
C GLU A 17 -4.68 -3.71 -9.17
N ARG A 18 -3.80 -2.90 -8.58
CA ARG A 18 -3.98 -1.46 -8.44
C ARG A 18 -2.69 -0.73 -8.74
N LYS A 19 -2.82 0.52 -9.11
CA LYS A 19 -1.67 1.41 -9.22
C LYS A 19 -1.46 2.09 -7.88
N PHE A 20 -0.20 2.09 -7.43
CA PHE A 20 0.21 2.69 -6.16
C PHE A 20 1.19 3.81 -6.43
N VAL A 21 1.11 4.84 -5.60
CA VAL A 21 2.05 5.95 -5.64
C VAL A 21 2.59 6.13 -4.22
N PHE A 22 3.90 5.99 -4.07
CA PHE A 22 4.57 6.20 -2.80
C PHE A 22 5.37 7.50 -2.85
N HIS A 23 5.08 8.39 -1.91
CA HIS A 23 5.76 9.65 -1.75
C HIS A 23 6.90 9.47 -0.77
N GLY A 24 8.10 9.27 -1.28
CA GLY A 24 9.30 9.17 -0.47
C GLY A 24 9.77 10.53 0.02
N SER A 25 10.91 10.56 0.70
CA SER A 25 11.50 11.81 1.15
C SER A 25 12.05 12.62 -0.03
N ARG A 26 12.07 13.96 0.12
CA ARG A 26 12.70 14.89 -0.84
C ARG A 26 12.18 14.76 -2.27
N ASN A 27 10.88 14.86 -2.44
CA ASN A 27 10.25 14.85 -3.77
C ASN A 27 10.43 13.55 -4.55
N MET A 28 10.83 12.47 -3.89
CA MET A 28 10.88 11.17 -4.54
C MET A 28 9.48 10.61 -4.69
N LEU A 29 9.14 10.21 -5.90
CA LEU A 29 7.86 9.62 -6.22
C LEU A 29 8.12 8.26 -6.84
N ASP A 30 7.54 7.21 -6.26
CA ASP A 30 7.65 5.86 -6.77
C ASP A 30 6.25 5.39 -7.17
N GLU A 31 6.06 5.19 -8.46
CA GLU A 31 4.80 4.67 -9.00
C GLU A 31 5.00 3.23 -9.43
N PHE A 32 4.08 2.38 -9.03
CA PHE A 32 4.15 0.97 -9.40
C PHE A 32 2.75 0.36 -9.43
N THR A 33 2.61 -0.72 -10.16
CA THR A 33 1.39 -1.51 -10.22
C THR A 33 1.64 -2.82 -9.46
N GLY A 34 0.68 -3.24 -8.66
CA GLY A 34 0.81 -4.48 -7.91
C GLY A 34 -0.47 -4.89 -7.24
N LYS A 35 -0.35 -5.93 -6.43
CA LYS A 35 -1.48 -6.50 -5.67
C LYS A 35 -1.08 -6.60 -4.21
N ILE A 36 -2.00 -6.28 -3.32
CA ILE A 36 -1.81 -6.55 -1.90
C ILE A 36 -1.98 -8.05 -1.69
N ILE A 37 -0.95 -8.71 -1.19
CA ILE A 37 -0.96 -10.18 -1.01
C ILE A 37 -0.82 -10.62 0.43
N GLY A 38 -0.46 -9.73 1.34
CA GLY A 38 -0.29 -10.06 2.75
C GLY A 38 -0.81 -8.95 3.65
N ILE A 39 -1.52 -9.33 4.69
CA ILE A 39 -2.08 -8.40 5.68
C ILE A 39 -1.62 -8.85 7.05
N TYR A 40 -0.94 -7.96 7.77
CA TYR A 40 -0.37 -8.23 9.08
C TYR A 40 -0.83 -7.14 10.05
N PRO A 41 -0.64 -7.33 11.37
CA PRO A 41 -1.18 -6.36 12.35
C PRO A 41 -0.70 -4.92 12.16
N ALA A 42 0.54 -4.71 11.74
CA ALA A 42 1.11 -3.36 11.62
C ALA A 42 1.44 -2.95 10.19
N ILE A 43 1.58 -3.92 9.29
CA ILE A 43 2.00 -3.69 7.91
C ILE A 43 1.19 -4.54 6.94
N PHE A 44 1.30 -4.20 5.67
CA PHE A 44 0.80 -5.06 4.60
C PHE A 44 1.87 -5.14 3.50
N THR A 45 1.76 -6.15 2.65
CA THR A 45 2.74 -6.38 1.59
C THR A 45 2.07 -6.32 0.22
N ILE A 46 2.79 -5.76 -0.72
CA ILE A 46 2.37 -5.64 -2.11
C ILE A 46 3.38 -6.37 -2.98
N LEU A 47 2.88 -7.23 -3.86
CA LEU A 47 3.70 -7.83 -4.92
C LEU A 47 3.52 -7.00 -6.18
N ASP A 48 4.59 -6.35 -6.63
CA ASP A 48 4.49 -5.51 -7.81
C ASP A 48 4.56 -6.34 -9.10
N SER A 49 4.30 -5.67 -10.23
CA SER A 49 4.26 -6.33 -11.53
C SER A 49 5.61 -6.89 -11.98
N ASN A 50 6.70 -6.48 -11.34
CA ASN A 50 8.04 -6.98 -11.61
C ASN A 50 8.41 -8.17 -10.70
N GLY A 51 7.49 -8.60 -9.83
CA GLY A 51 7.75 -9.68 -8.90
C GLY A 51 8.49 -9.26 -7.65
N VAL A 52 8.58 -7.97 -7.37
CA VAL A 52 9.24 -7.45 -6.18
C VAL A 52 8.24 -7.30 -5.05
N LEU A 53 8.57 -7.82 -3.87
CA LEU A 53 7.73 -7.70 -2.68
C LEU A 53 8.08 -6.40 -1.95
N LYS A 54 7.04 -5.57 -1.73
CA LYS A 54 7.18 -4.29 -1.04
C LYS A 54 6.30 -4.32 0.21
N SER A 55 6.82 -3.78 1.31
CA SER A 55 6.08 -3.70 2.58
C SER A 55 5.82 -2.25 2.96
N PHE A 56 4.62 -1.97 3.42
CA PHE A 56 4.23 -0.64 3.87
C PHE A 56 3.45 -0.75 5.17
N SER A 57 3.52 0.29 5.99
CA SER A 57 2.70 0.37 7.19
C SER A 57 1.32 0.94 6.85
N TYR A 58 0.34 0.63 7.70
CA TYR A 58 -0.98 1.25 7.56
C TYR A 58 -0.91 2.77 7.76
N SER A 59 0.06 3.23 8.55
CA SER A 59 0.29 4.66 8.75
C SER A 59 0.64 5.37 7.44
N ASP A 60 1.35 4.71 6.54
CA ASP A 60 1.68 5.30 5.24
C ASP A 60 0.43 5.63 4.43
N LEU A 61 -0.59 4.79 4.48
CA LEU A 61 -1.88 5.08 3.86
C LEU A 61 -2.61 6.19 4.60
N LEU A 62 -2.59 6.16 5.92
CA LEU A 62 -3.31 7.10 6.75
C LEU A 62 -2.82 8.54 6.54
N ILE A 63 -1.52 8.74 6.47
CA ILE A 63 -0.92 10.08 6.31
C ILE A 63 -0.72 10.49 4.86
N GLY A 64 -1.06 9.61 3.92
CA GLY A 64 -0.98 9.93 2.49
C GLY A 64 0.38 9.73 1.85
N ASN A 65 1.32 9.07 2.52
CA ASN A 65 2.60 8.73 1.90
C ASN A 65 2.45 7.67 0.83
N LEU A 66 1.51 6.76 1.00
CA LEU A 66 1.16 5.76 0.00
C LEU A 66 -0.27 5.99 -0.44
N GLU A 67 -0.49 6.06 -1.75
CA GLU A 67 -1.82 6.22 -2.33
C GLU A 67 -2.17 5.00 -3.18
N ILE A 68 -3.42 4.59 -3.12
CA ILE A 68 -4.00 3.56 -3.98
C ILE A 68 -4.89 4.28 -5.01
N LEU A 69 -4.56 4.14 -6.27
CA LEU A 69 -5.31 4.82 -7.35
C LEU A 69 -6.36 3.91 -7.98
#